data_0863944a9f21d67a3b430e2dd8921768
#
_entry.id   0863944a9f21d67a3b430e2dd8921768
#
_cell.length_a   1.000
_cell.length_b   1.000
_cell.length_c   1.000
_cell.angle_alpha   90.00
_cell.angle_beta   90.00
_cell.angle_gamma   90.00
#
_symmetry.space_group_name_H-M   'P 1'
#
loop_
_entity.id
_entity.type
_entity.pdbx_description
1 polymer ?
#
loop_
_entity_poly.entity_id
_entity_poly.type
_entity_poly.pdbx_seq_one_letter_code
_entity_poly.pdbx_strand_id
1 'polypeptide(L)'
;ELGISSGIRRIEALSGQLVLDYLKERDDIVSKLSELLKASPKQLFERVNSLQSELISKNKEIQKMKNEITYFKYSSLSSAAEEIGPCSMLVSQIDGLDGSSLQSAALDLTSKLGGKSVVVLAGMPDINNKKLLFVISLGEDLVKQDFHAGRLINDVARICSGGGGGKPNFAQAGAKDFKKLNEALDYAKNDLRTKLLSYSDK
;
A
#
# COMPACT_ATOMS: atom_id res chain seq x y z
N GLU A 1 35.69 -13.50 -23.94
CA GLU A 1 35.17 -14.84 -24.23
C GLU A 1 33.80 -14.99 -23.62
N LEU A 2 32.80 -15.38 -24.42
CA LEU A 2 31.41 -15.58 -23.98
C LEU A 2 30.94 -16.98 -24.41
N GLY A 3 30.27 -17.71 -23.51
CA GLY A 3 29.60 -18.96 -23.86
C GLY A 3 28.26 -18.65 -24.53
N ILE A 4 28.02 -19.13 -25.76
CA ILE A 4 26.76 -18.92 -26.48
C ILE A 4 25.81 -20.13 -26.31
N SER A 5 26.37 -21.33 -26.30
CA SER A 5 25.65 -22.57 -26.06
C SER A 5 26.60 -23.67 -25.59
N SER A 6 26.07 -24.85 -25.26
CA SER A 6 26.91 -25.99 -24.86
C SER A 6 27.95 -26.30 -25.94
N GLY A 7 29.25 -26.17 -25.63
CA GLY A 7 30.37 -26.42 -26.49
C GLY A 7 30.74 -25.31 -27.49
N ILE A 8 30.02 -24.21 -27.55
CA ILE A 8 30.29 -23.06 -28.42
C ILE A 8 30.76 -21.87 -27.63
N ARG A 9 31.97 -21.40 -27.87
CA ARG A 9 32.55 -20.20 -27.28
C ARG A 9 32.79 -19.15 -28.35
N ARG A 10 32.45 -17.90 -28.04
CA ARG A 10 32.72 -16.74 -28.89
C ARG A 10 33.91 -15.98 -28.33
N ILE A 11 34.90 -15.73 -29.18
CA ILE A 11 36.05 -14.88 -28.86
C ILE A 11 35.93 -13.63 -29.73
N GLU A 12 35.95 -12.47 -29.11
CA GLU A 12 36.05 -11.17 -29.77
C GLU A 12 37.40 -10.58 -29.43
N ALA A 13 38.15 -10.19 -30.47
CA ALA A 13 39.46 -9.56 -30.33
C ALA A 13 39.48 -8.24 -31.12
N LEU A 14 40.03 -7.22 -30.50
CA LEU A 14 40.27 -5.91 -31.11
C LEU A 14 41.77 -5.71 -31.28
N SER A 15 42.19 -5.04 -32.34
CA SER A 15 43.60 -4.71 -32.59
C SER A 15 43.74 -3.33 -33.25
N GLY A 16 44.92 -2.72 -33.11
CA GLY A 16 45.22 -1.44 -33.74
C GLY A 16 44.34 -0.30 -33.25
N GLN A 17 43.85 0.52 -34.19
CA GLN A 17 43.05 1.73 -33.88
C GLN A 17 41.74 1.40 -33.13
N LEU A 18 41.13 0.26 -33.42
CA LEU A 18 39.89 -0.15 -32.73
C LEU A 18 40.05 -0.32 -31.23
N VAL A 19 41.22 -0.70 -30.74
CA VAL A 19 41.53 -0.77 -29.30
C VAL A 19 41.53 0.62 -28.69
N LEU A 20 42.13 1.60 -29.37
CA LEU A 20 42.18 2.98 -28.88
C LEU A 20 40.78 3.60 -28.85
N ASP A 21 39.96 3.36 -29.85
CA ASP A 21 38.59 3.87 -29.90
C ASP A 21 37.74 3.23 -28.82
N TYR A 22 37.88 1.93 -28.58
CA TYR A 22 37.22 1.24 -27.47
C TYR A 22 37.61 1.79 -26.06
N LEU A 23 38.90 2.06 -25.88
CA LEU A 23 39.39 2.63 -24.62
C LEU A 23 38.88 4.06 -24.42
N LYS A 24 38.88 4.87 -25.48
CA LYS A 24 38.32 6.25 -25.41
C LYS A 24 36.85 6.24 -25.05
N GLU A 25 36.05 5.37 -25.66
CA GLU A 25 34.63 5.27 -25.34
C GLU A 25 34.40 4.95 -23.85
N ARG A 26 35.20 4.04 -23.30
CA ARG A 26 35.12 3.68 -21.88
C ARG A 26 35.58 4.82 -20.96
N ASP A 27 36.63 5.51 -21.34
CA ASP A 27 37.15 6.67 -20.60
C ASP A 27 36.12 7.82 -20.60
N ASP A 28 35.44 8.05 -21.72
CA ASP A 28 34.36 9.03 -21.83
C ASP A 28 33.17 8.68 -20.91
N ILE A 29 32.80 7.40 -20.84
CA ILE A 29 31.73 6.93 -19.93
C ILE A 29 32.13 7.18 -18.47
N VAL A 30 33.35 6.80 -18.09
CA VAL A 30 33.85 6.99 -16.72
C VAL A 30 33.93 8.48 -16.39
N SER A 31 34.39 9.32 -17.32
CA SER A 31 34.46 10.77 -17.14
C SER A 31 33.08 11.38 -16.91
N LYS A 32 32.09 11.03 -17.75
CA LYS A 32 30.69 11.48 -17.60
C LYS A 32 30.09 11.03 -16.26
N LEU A 33 30.35 9.78 -15.84
CA LEU A 33 29.91 9.32 -14.53
C LEU A 33 30.57 10.08 -13.37
N SER A 34 31.87 10.39 -13.51
CA SER A 34 32.63 11.16 -12.53
C SER A 34 32.06 12.57 -12.37
N GLU A 35 31.72 13.23 -13.46
CA GLU A 35 31.06 14.54 -13.44
C GLU A 35 29.68 14.47 -12.81
N LEU A 36 28.84 13.52 -13.23
CA LEU A 36 27.49 13.35 -12.74
C LEU A 36 27.45 13.10 -11.23
N LEU A 37 28.34 12.21 -10.75
CA LEU A 37 28.40 11.80 -9.36
C LEU A 37 29.30 12.69 -8.50
N LYS A 38 29.99 13.66 -9.11
CA LYS A 38 30.98 14.55 -8.48
C LYS A 38 31.99 13.76 -7.65
N ALA A 39 32.54 12.69 -8.25
CA ALA A 39 33.47 11.79 -7.62
C ALA A 39 34.60 11.44 -8.60
N SER A 40 35.82 11.20 -8.11
CA SER A 40 36.90 10.71 -8.94
C SER A 40 36.62 9.28 -9.45
N PRO A 41 37.18 8.84 -10.59
CA PRO A 41 36.99 7.49 -11.13
C PRO A 41 37.20 6.39 -10.08
N LYS A 42 38.17 6.53 -9.20
CA LYS A 42 38.47 5.56 -8.15
C LYS A 42 37.40 5.50 -7.05
N GLN A 43 36.66 6.58 -6.86
CA GLN A 43 35.64 6.72 -5.81
C GLN A 43 34.20 6.48 -6.32
N LEU A 44 34.02 6.26 -7.61
CA LEU A 44 32.69 6.09 -8.21
C LEU A 44 31.90 4.96 -7.54
N PHE A 45 32.54 3.82 -7.30
CA PHE A 45 31.90 2.67 -6.66
C PHE A 45 31.41 3.00 -5.25
N GLU A 46 32.26 3.64 -4.45
CA GLU A 46 31.91 4.06 -3.08
C GLU A 46 30.77 5.10 -3.10
N ARG A 47 30.82 6.03 -4.05
CA ARG A 47 29.80 7.06 -4.20
C ARG A 47 28.43 6.47 -4.56
N VAL A 48 28.37 5.49 -5.46
CA VAL A 48 27.15 4.78 -5.82
C VAL A 48 26.59 4.03 -4.62
N ASN A 49 27.43 3.31 -3.87
CA ASN A 49 27.01 2.60 -2.66
C ASN A 49 26.47 3.55 -1.59
N SER A 50 27.13 4.71 -1.40
CA SER A 50 26.64 5.76 -0.49
C SER A 50 25.27 6.27 -0.91
N LEU A 51 25.07 6.57 -2.19
CA LEU A 51 23.79 7.04 -2.71
C LEU A 51 22.67 6.00 -2.54
N GLN A 52 22.98 4.71 -2.77
CA GLN A 52 22.01 3.64 -2.52
C GLN A 52 21.62 3.54 -1.05
N SER A 53 22.60 3.65 -0.16
CA SER A 53 22.37 3.63 1.28
C SER A 53 21.56 4.84 1.75
N GLU A 54 21.87 6.03 1.24
CA GLU A 54 21.09 7.25 1.49
C GLU A 54 19.64 7.12 1.00
N LEU A 55 19.44 6.57 -0.18
CA LEU A 55 18.11 6.34 -0.73
C LEU A 55 17.27 5.37 0.12
N ILE A 56 17.88 4.28 0.59
CA ILE A 56 17.23 3.32 1.50
C ILE A 56 16.87 4.01 2.82
N SER A 57 17.79 4.79 3.39
CA SER A 57 17.56 5.54 4.63
C SER A 57 16.44 6.57 4.49
N LYS A 58 16.45 7.34 3.41
CA LYS A 58 15.41 8.34 3.12
C LYS A 58 14.04 7.71 2.88
N ASN A 59 13.97 6.57 2.21
CA ASN A 59 12.74 5.84 2.03
C ASN A 59 12.14 5.33 3.37
N LYS A 60 13.01 4.86 4.29
CA LYS A 60 12.58 4.48 5.65
C LYS A 60 12.05 5.69 6.44
N GLU A 61 12.74 6.83 6.37
CA GLU A 61 12.31 8.06 7.02
C GLU A 61 10.95 8.56 6.50
N ILE A 62 10.77 8.58 5.18
CA ILE A 62 9.50 8.92 4.54
C ILE A 62 8.38 7.97 5.01
N GLN A 63 8.65 6.67 5.07
CA GLN A 63 7.65 5.70 5.53
C GLN A 63 7.30 5.92 7.01
N LYS A 64 8.27 6.24 7.85
CA LYS A 64 8.02 6.56 9.25
C LYS A 64 7.15 7.81 9.40
N MET A 65 7.48 8.89 8.70
CA MET A 65 6.68 10.11 8.71
C MET A 65 5.25 9.89 8.19
N LYS A 66 5.08 9.09 7.14
CA LYS A 66 3.75 8.71 6.64
C LYS A 66 2.94 7.97 7.69
N ASN A 67 3.55 7.03 8.40
CA ASN A 67 2.90 6.29 9.47
C ASN A 67 2.48 7.21 10.63
N GLU A 68 3.32 8.16 11.02
CA GLU A 68 3.02 9.14 12.06
C GLU A 68 1.85 10.04 11.65
N ILE A 69 1.87 10.60 10.45
CA ILE A 69 0.75 11.41 9.91
C ILE A 69 -0.53 10.58 9.86
N THR A 70 -0.43 9.33 9.40
CA THR A 70 -1.56 8.40 9.36
C THR A 70 -2.14 8.19 10.76
N TYR A 71 -1.27 7.90 11.74
CA TYR A 71 -1.68 7.72 13.12
C TYR A 71 -2.45 8.94 13.67
N PHE A 72 -1.95 10.15 13.46
CA PHE A 72 -2.65 11.37 13.88
C PHE A 72 -4.00 11.54 13.20
N LYS A 73 -4.13 11.18 11.91
CA LYS A 73 -5.39 11.29 11.17
C LYS A 73 -6.48 10.37 11.70
N TYR A 74 -6.15 9.17 12.16
CA TYR A 74 -7.16 8.19 12.58
C TYR A 74 -7.23 7.96 14.08
N SER A 75 -6.29 8.46 14.87
CA SER A 75 -6.26 8.24 16.32
C SER A 75 -7.53 8.74 17.04
N SER A 76 -8.16 9.79 16.53
CA SER A 76 -9.43 10.32 17.04
C SER A 76 -10.66 9.53 16.58
N LEU A 77 -10.53 8.67 15.57
CA LEU A 77 -11.68 7.94 15.01
C LEU A 77 -12.16 6.80 15.92
N SER A 78 -11.31 6.29 16.80
CA SER A 78 -11.75 5.27 17.77
C SER A 78 -12.87 5.75 18.68
N SER A 79 -12.88 7.05 19.01
CA SER A 79 -13.96 7.66 19.80
C SER A 79 -15.25 7.94 19.00
N ALA A 80 -15.20 7.84 17.68
CA ALA A 80 -16.36 7.98 16.79
C ALA A 80 -17.02 6.63 16.45
N ALA A 81 -16.56 5.53 17.05
CA ALA A 81 -17.19 4.22 16.88
C ALA A 81 -18.58 4.21 17.51
N GLU A 82 -19.56 3.66 16.79
CA GLU A 82 -20.91 3.44 17.30
C GLU A 82 -20.98 2.10 18.03
N GLU A 83 -21.56 2.09 19.21
CA GLU A 83 -21.85 0.85 19.93
C GLU A 83 -23.23 0.30 19.50
N ILE A 84 -23.25 -0.93 19.05
CA ILE A 84 -24.46 -1.64 18.61
C ILE A 84 -24.56 -2.93 19.43
N GLY A 85 -25.33 -2.88 20.51
CA GLY A 85 -25.36 -3.95 21.50
C GLY A 85 -23.95 -4.21 22.08
N PRO A 86 -23.44 -5.45 22.00
CA PRO A 86 -22.10 -5.78 22.50
C PRO A 86 -20.98 -5.50 21.47
N CYS A 87 -21.31 -4.94 20.31
CA CYS A 87 -20.39 -4.75 19.20
C CYS A 87 -20.08 -3.28 18.97
N SER A 88 -18.85 -3.00 18.50
CA SER A 88 -18.41 -1.66 18.09
C SER A 88 -18.29 -1.59 16.57
N MET A 89 -18.91 -0.60 15.96
CA MET A 89 -18.87 -0.35 14.52
C MET A 89 -18.24 1.01 14.23
N LEU A 90 -17.25 1.03 13.35
CA LEU A 90 -16.65 2.26 12.83
C LEU A 90 -16.71 2.26 11.30
N VAL A 91 -17.42 3.22 10.74
CA VAL A 91 -17.46 3.47 9.28
C VAL A 91 -17.03 4.90 9.04
N SER A 92 -15.90 5.10 8.36
CA SER A 92 -15.33 6.43 8.16
C SER A 92 -14.59 6.59 6.84
N GLN A 93 -14.45 7.85 6.41
CA GLN A 93 -13.61 8.24 5.28
C GLN A 93 -12.30 8.85 5.79
N ILE A 94 -11.17 8.45 5.19
CA ILE A 94 -9.85 9.01 5.47
C ILE A 94 -9.10 9.20 4.15
N ASP A 95 -9.01 10.42 3.67
CA ASP A 95 -8.33 10.73 2.41
C ASP A 95 -6.81 10.94 2.59
N GLY A 96 -6.08 10.72 1.49
CA GLY A 96 -4.64 10.92 1.42
C GLY A 96 -3.83 9.81 2.10
N LEU A 97 -4.42 8.64 2.34
CA LEU A 97 -3.72 7.43 2.77
C LEU A 97 -3.59 6.47 1.60
N ASP A 98 -2.40 5.95 1.37
CA ASP A 98 -2.20 4.84 0.44
C ASP A 98 -2.82 3.54 0.99
N GLY A 99 -2.92 2.53 0.14
CA GLY A 99 -3.55 1.26 0.51
C GLY A 99 -2.92 0.59 1.72
N SER A 100 -1.60 0.67 1.88
CA SER A 100 -0.88 0.10 3.01
C SER A 100 -1.15 0.84 4.32
N SER A 101 -1.21 2.16 4.26
CA SER A 101 -1.53 3.02 5.41
C SER A 101 -2.99 2.86 5.84
N LEU A 102 -3.93 2.76 4.88
CA LEU A 102 -5.34 2.53 5.15
C LEU A 102 -5.57 1.15 5.78
N GLN A 103 -4.85 0.13 5.30
CA GLN A 103 -4.85 -1.21 5.89
C GLN A 103 -4.35 -1.19 7.33
N SER A 104 -3.20 -0.57 7.58
CA SER A 104 -2.60 -0.48 8.93
C SER A 104 -3.55 0.25 9.89
N ALA A 105 -4.18 1.34 9.44
CA ALA A 105 -5.16 2.08 10.22
C ALA A 105 -6.39 1.21 10.59
N ALA A 106 -6.93 0.44 9.64
CA ALA A 106 -8.08 -0.42 9.89
C ALA A 106 -7.75 -1.52 10.92
N LEU A 107 -6.58 -2.15 10.80
CA LEU A 107 -6.14 -3.20 11.73
C LEU A 107 -5.89 -2.64 13.15
N ASP A 108 -5.23 -1.48 13.26
CA ASP A 108 -4.99 -0.83 14.55
C ASP A 108 -6.29 -0.41 15.24
N LEU A 109 -7.23 0.19 14.50
CA LEU A 109 -8.54 0.56 15.01
C LEU A 109 -9.34 -0.68 15.47
N THR A 110 -9.33 -1.77 14.70
CA THR A 110 -9.99 -3.03 15.07
C THR A 110 -9.37 -3.59 16.38
N SER A 111 -8.04 -3.56 16.49
CA SER A 111 -7.35 -4.01 17.72
C SER A 111 -7.73 -3.16 18.94
N LYS A 112 -7.88 -1.85 18.77
CA LYS A 112 -8.29 -0.92 19.84
C LYS A 112 -9.76 -1.09 20.28
N LEU A 113 -10.64 -1.36 19.31
CA LEU A 113 -12.07 -1.56 19.56
C LEU A 113 -12.41 -2.97 20.08
N GLY A 114 -11.47 -3.93 19.94
CA GLY A 114 -11.61 -5.27 20.50
C GLY A 114 -12.22 -6.31 19.54
N GLY A 115 -12.40 -7.54 20.05
CA GLY A 115 -12.78 -8.72 19.27
C GLY A 115 -14.17 -8.67 18.63
N LYS A 116 -15.09 -7.87 19.18
CA LYS A 116 -16.45 -7.68 18.65
C LYS A 116 -16.59 -6.38 17.86
N SER A 117 -15.59 -6.04 17.06
CA SER A 117 -15.58 -4.80 16.31
C SER A 117 -15.56 -5.01 14.80
N VAL A 118 -16.14 -4.05 14.08
CA VAL A 118 -16.04 -3.94 12.62
C VAL A 118 -15.59 -2.53 12.28
N VAL A 119 -14.55 -2.46 11.44
CA VAL A 119 -14.00 -1.20 10.95
C VAL A 119 -14.08 -1.18 9.44
N VAL A 120 -14.75 -0.20 8.89
CA VAL A 120 -14.83 0.08 7.45
C VAL A 120 -14.21 1.44 7.20
N LEU A 121 -13.12 1.44 6.46
CA LEU A 121 -12.47 2.67 6.04
C LEU A 121 -12.53 2.80 4.52
N ALA A 122 -12.85 4.00 4.07
CA ALA A 122 -12.73 4.36 2.66
C ALA A 122 -11.85 5.59 2.52
N GLY A 123 -11.17 5.72 1.37
CA GLY A 123 -10.35 6.89 1.12
C GLY A 123 -9.82 6.95 -0.29
N MET A 124 -9.38 8.13 -0.68
CA MET A 124 -8.69 8.40 -1.94
C MET A 124 -7.22 8.64 -1.64
N PRO A 125 -6.30 7.73 -2.06
CA PRO A 125 -4.86 7.91 -1.88
C PRO A 125 -4.33 9.17 -2.57
N ASP A 126 -4.87 9.43 -3.76
CA ASP A 126 -4.53 10.58 -4.57
C ASP A 126 -5.82 11.15 -5.20
N ILE A 127 -6.13 12.38 -4.82
CA ILE A 127 -7.31 13.10 -5.31
C ILE A 127 -7.27 13.25 -6.84
N ASN A 128 -6.08 13.37 -7.43
CA ASN A 128 -5.91 13.53 -8.88
C ASN A 128 -6.18 12.22 -9.64
N ASN A 129 -5.86 11.07 -9.09
CA ASN A 129 -6.04 9.76 -9.72
C ASN A 129 -7.46 9.18 -9.56
N LYS A 130 -8.31 9.81 -8.74
CA LYS A 130 -9.71 9.42 -8.52
C LYS A 130 -9.90 7.92 -8.23
N LYS A 131 -8.88 7.27 -7.67
CA LYS A 131 -8.96 5.87 -7.22
C LYS A 131 -9.50 5.84 -5.81
N LEU A 132 -10.62 5.16 -5.63
CA LEU A 132 -11.22 4.93 -4.34
C LEU A 132 -10.76 3.58 -3.80
N LEU A 133 -10.38 3.56 -2.55
CA LEU A 133 -10.02 2.34 -1.82
C LEU A 133 -10.98 2.14 -0.67
N PHE A 134 -11.38 0.89 -0.45
CA PHE A 134 -12.13 0.43 0.71
C PHE A 134 -11.33 -0.63 1.44
N VAL A 135 -11.39 -0.60 2.75
CA VAL A 135 -10.81 -1.61 3.63
C VAL A 135 -11.83 -1.97 4.69
N ILE A 136 -12.00 -3.26 4.94
CA ILE A 136 -12.82 -3.79 6.05
C ILE A 136 -11.94 -4.67 6.92
N SER A 137 -11.96 -4.42 8.22
CA SER A 137 -11.33 -5.26 9.22
C SER A 137 -12.37 -5.67 10.27
N LEU A 138 -12.39 -6.96 10.60
CA LEU A 138 -13.29 -7.56 11.60
C LEU A 138 -12.49 -8.08 12.78
N GLY A 139 -13.01 -7.87 13.97
CA GLY A 139 -12.51 -8.53 15.16
C GLY A 139 -12.73 -10.04 15.15
N GLU A 140 -11.90 -10.77 15.87
CA GLU A 140 -11.88 -12.24 15.83
C GLU A 140 -13.21 -12.88 16.25
N ASP A 141 -13.93 -12.28 17.17
CA ASP A 141 -15.18 -12.82 17.66
C ASP A 141 -16.31 -12.73 16.62
N LEU A 142 -16.33 -11.67 15.80
CA LEU A 142 -17.26 -11.55 14.68
C LEU A 142 -16.93 -12.56 13.58
N VAL A 143 -15.65 -12.82 13.32
CA VAL A 143 -15.23 -13.83 12.35
C VAL A 143 -15.71 -15.24 12.77
N LYS A 144 -15.63 -15.58 14.06
CA LYS A 144 -16.15 -16.83 14.60
C LYS A 144 -17.67 -16.98 14.44
N GLN A 145 -18.39 -15.90 14.23
CA GLN A 145 -19.83 -15.83 14.02
C GLN A 145 -20.23 -15.71 12.52
N ASP A 146 -19.35 -16.19 11.63
CA ASP A 146 -19.54 -16.23 10.18
C ASP A 146 -19.63 -14.83 9.50
N PHE A 147 -19.19 -13.78 10.16
CA PHE A 147 -18.96 -12.51 9.48
C PHE A 147 -17.76 -12.64 8.57
N HIS A 148 -17.86 -12.12 7.35
CA HIS A 148 -16.83 -12.29 6.34
C HIS A 148 -16.53 -10.97 5.63
N ALA A 149 -15.36 -10.38 5.93
CA ALA A 149 -14.94 -9.09 5.37
C ALA A 149 -14.96 -9.07 3.84
N GLY A 150 -14.56 -10.16 3.18
CA GLY A 150 -14.53 -10.26 1.73
C GLY A 150 -15.91 -10.22 1.06
N ARG A 151 -16.95 -10.71 1.73
CA ARG A 151 -18.34 -10.59 1.24
C ARG A 151 -18.82 -9.15 1.42
N LEU A 152 -18.67 -8.59 2.61
CA LEU A 152 -19.11 -7.25 2.94
C LEU A 152 -18.48 -6.19 2.04
N ILE A 153 -17.17 -6.28 1.78
CA ILE A 153 -16.47 -5.28 0.97
C ILE A 153 -16.91 -5.31 -0.50
N ASN A 154 -17.25 -6.48 -1.03
CA ASN A 154 -17.73 -6.60 -2.40
C ASN A 154 -19.06 -5.88 -2.60
N ASP A 155 -19.98 -6.01 -1.65
CA ASP A 155 -21.28 -5.35 -1.71
C ASP A 155 -21.12 -3.83 -1.68
N VAL A 156 -20.26 -3.31 -0.78
CA VAL A 156 -19.94 -1.89 -0.68
C VAL A 156 -19.24 -1.37 -1.94
N ALA A 157 -18.23 -2.09 -2.44
CA ALA A 157 -17.46 -1.64 -3.60
C ALA A 157 -18.26 -1.64 -4.90
N ARG A 158 -19.22 -2.53 -5.07
CA ARG A 158 -20.11 -2.59 -6.25
C ARG A 158 -20.90 -1.31 -6.46
N ILE A 159 -21.32 -0.62 -5.39
CA ILE A 159 -22.02 0.66 -5.47
C ILE A 159 -21.15 1.71 -6.18
N CYS A 160 -19.85 1.67 -5.97
CA CYS A 160 -18.88 2.57 -6.59
C CYS A 160 -18.24 1.98 -7.87
N SER A 161 -18.89 1.02 -8.53
CA SER A 161 -18.37 0.34 -9.73
C SER A 161 -16.98 -0.26 -9.50
N GLY A 162 -16.79 -0.86 -8.33
CA GLY A 162 -15.56 -1.45 -7.87
C GLY A 162 -15.68 -2.94 -7.59
N GLY A 163 -14.62 -3.51 -7.07
CA GLY A 163 -14.55 -4.88 -6.63
C GLY A 163 -13.29 -5.14 -5.85
N GLY A 164 -13.31 -6.22 -5.10
CA GLY A 164 -12.19 -6.61 -4.28
C GLY A 164 -12.46 -7.94 -3.59
N GLY A 165 -11.74 -8.21 -2.53
CA GLY A 165 -11.89 -9.42 -1.76
C GLY A 165 -10.86 -9.51 -0.66
N GLY A 166 -10.83 -10.63 0.01
CA GLY A 166 -9.88 -10.84 1.09
C GLY A 166 -10.24 -12.06 1.94
N LYS A 167 -9.63 -12.11 3.09
CA LYS A 167 -9.84 -13.14 4.12
C LYS A 167 -11.12 -12.83 4.93
N PRO A 168 -11.61 -13.76 5.74
CA PRO A 168 -12.75 -13.51 6.62
C PRO A 168 -12.57 -12.31 7.55
N ASN A 169 -11.38 -12.13 8.12
CA ASN A 169 -11.08 -11.07 9.07
C ASN A 169 -10.67 -9.74 8.42
N PHE A 170 -10.23 -9.75 7.15
CA PHE A 170 -9.70 -8.57 6.48
C PHE A 170 -9.92 -8.65 4.97
N ALA A 171 -10.40 -7.55 4.38
CA ALA A 171 -10.56 -7.45 2.94
C ALA A 171 -10.34 -6.01 2.45
N GLN A 172 -9.99 -5.89 1.17
CA GLN A 172 -9.80 -4.62 0.50
C GLN A 172 -10.42 -4.62 -0.89
N ALA A 173 -10.88 -3.46 -1.34
CA ALA A 173 -11.46 -3.27 -2.65
C ALA A 173 -11.03 -1.94 -3.25
N GLY A 174 -10.96 -1.92 -4.59
CA GLY A 174 -10.77 -0.70 -5.35
C GLY A 174 -12.04 -0.33 -6.10
N ALA A 175 -12.32 0.98 -6.25
CA ALA A 175 -13.46 1.45 -7.01
C ALA A 175 -13.11 2.70 -7.83
N LYS A 176 -13.98 3.03 -8.80
CA LYS A 176 -13.75 4.11 -9.76
C LYS A 176 -14.72 5.28 -9.59
N ASP A 177 -15.91 5.02 -9.12
CA ASP A 177 -16.95 6.05 -8.98
C ASP A 177 -16.93 6.66 -7.56
N PHE A 178 -16.13 7.72 -7.42
CA PHE A 178 -16.01 8.44 -6.16
C PHE A 178 -17.26 9.25 -5.78
N LYS A 179 -18.15 9.56 -6.74
CA LYS A 179 -19.38 10.33 -6.48
C LYS A 179 -20.35 9.56 -5.58
N LYS A 180 -20.29 8.23 -5.64
CA LYS A 180 -21.13 7.34 -4.86
C LYS A 180 -20.50 6.89 -3.54
N LEU A 181 -19.38 7.52 -3.12
CA LEU A 181 -18.69 7.15 -1.89
C LEU A 181 -19.61 7.25 -0.65
N ASN A 182 -20.31 8.35 -0.50
CA ASN A 182 -21.23 8.54 0.63
C ASN A 182 -22.34 7.48 0.63
N GLU A 183 -22.94 7.20 -0.55
CA GLU A 183 -23.94 6.15 -0.71
C GLU A 183 -23.40 4.77 -0.30
N ALA A 184 -22.17 4.47 -0.66
CA ALA A 184 -21.50 3.20 -0.31
C ALA A 184 -21.21 3.11 1.20
N LEU A 185 -20.79 4.20 1.83
CA LEU A 185 -20.56 4.24 3.29
C LEU A 185 -21.87 4.14 4.08
N ASP A 186 -22.93 4.83 3.64
CA ASP A 186 -24.24 4.74 4.25
C ASP A 186 -24.84 3.34 4.11
N TYR A 187 -24.66 2.71 2.94
CA TYR A 187 -25.04 1.31 2.74
C TYR A 187 -24.28 0.40 3.70
N ALA A 188 -22.95 0.54 3.77
CA ALA A 188 -22.13 -0.26 4.68
C ALA A 188 -22.59 -0.11 6.14
N LYS A 189 -22.89 1.11 6.57
CA LYS A 189 -23.36 1.43 7.92
C LYS A 189 -24.70 0.76 8.22
N ASN A 190 -25.66 0.86 7.31
CA ASN A 190 -27.01 0.30 7.50
C ASN A 190 -26.99 -1.24 7.45
N ASP A 191 -26.28 -1.84 6.50
CA ASP A 191 -26.14 -3.29 6.37
C ASP A 191 -25.47 -3.91 7.59
N LEU A 192 -24.35 -3.32 8.03
CA LEU A 192 -23.65 -3.77 9.21
C LEU A 192 -24.49 -3.60 10.48
N ARG A 193 -25.20 -2.48 10.62
CA ARG A 193 -26.09 -2.24 11.78
C ARG A 193 -27.17 -3.32 11.86
N THR A 194 -27.80 -3.66 10.75
CA THR A 194 -28.82 -4.71 10.70
C THR A 194 -28.24 -6.08 11.08
N LYS A 195 -27.09 -6.42 10.55
CA LYS A 195 -26.39 -7.69 10.84
C LYS A 195 -25.93 -7.78 12.29
N LEU A 196 -25.40 -6.70 12.86
CA LEU A 196 -24.95 -6.66 14.25
C LEU A 196 -26.09 -6.69 15.27
N LEU A 197 -27.24 -6.05 14.97
CA LEU A 197 -28.42 -6.15 15.79
C LEU A 197 -28.98 -7.58 15.83
N SER A 198 -29.07 -8.25 14.67
CA SER A 198 -29.49 -9.64 14.60
C SER A 198 -28.54 -10.61 15.32
N TYR A 199 -27.29 -10.20 15.53
CA TYR A 199 -26.33 -10.95 16.34
C TYR A 199 -26.51 -10.71 17.85
N SER A 200 -26.92 -9.50 18.24
CA SER A 200 -27.14 -9.15 19.65
C SER A 200 -28.33 -9.89 20.30
N ASP A 201 -29.28 -10.35 19.46
CA ASP A 201 -30.50 -11.04 19.92
C ASP A 201 -30.34 -12.57 20.06
N LYS A 202 -29.10 -13.09 19.81
CA LYS A 202 -28.75 -14.51 19.99
C LYS A 202 -27.83 -14.69 21.20
#